data_375248daf219485205944813ba24f5bb
#
_entry.id   375248daf219485205944813ba24f5bb
#
_cell.length_a   1.000
_cell.length_b   1.000
_cell.length_c   1.000
_cell.angle_alpha   90.00
_cell.angle_beta   90.00
_cell.angle_gamma   90.00
#
_symmetry.space_group_name_H-M   'P 1'
#
loop_
_entity.id
_entity.type
_entity.pdbx_description
1 polymer ?
#
loop_
_entity_poly.entity_id
_entity_poly.type
_entity_poly.pdbx_seq_one_letter_code
_entity_poly.pdbx_strand_id
1 'polypeptide(L)'
;MLAQHDRGHLADMLAGRGSLHLDVQPPTAEIHLSRMRIDGAVLRPEAYDRLEKPPIEIEGLDEGIYALTLDAPGHAAVKTTFLISPARCTRLRIRLIGHEMVPEGFVHIPAGTFLMGPKNQPSKVPTEQALPDCVIQRYPVTAGEYLAFLRDVFRQDRDHA
;
A
#
# COMPACT_ATOMS: atom_id res chain seq x y z
N MET A 1 -29.63 18.17 23.68
CA MET A 1 -28.23 18.34 24.17
C MET A 1 -27.23 17.31 23.63
N LEU A 2 -27.51 16.57 22.55
CA LEU A 2 -26.56 15.58 21.93
C LEU A 2 -25.81 16.14 20.73
N ALA A 3 -26.24 17.26 20.14
CA ALA A 3 -25.68 17.79 18.89
C ALA A 3 -24.36 18.57 19.03
N GLN A 4 -23.90 18.90 20.24
CA GLN A 4 -22.70 19.74 20.46
C GLN A 4 -21.39 18.97 20.62
N HIS A 5 -21.42 17.64 20.67
CA HIS A 5 -20.20 16.83 20.86
C HIS A 5 -19.82 15.97 19.64
N ASP A 6 -20.64 15.94 18.60
CA ASP A 6 -20.46 14.99 17.48
C ASP A 6 -19.43 15.43 16.44
N ARG A 7 -19.02 16.70 16.39
CA ARG A 7 -18.06 17.25 15.40
C ARG A 7 -18.20 16.70 13.96
N GLY A 8 -19.43 16.32 13.57
CA GLY A 8 -19.68 15.73 12.26
C GLY A 8 -19.44 14.22 12.14
N HIS A 9 -18.93 13.57 13.18
CA HIS A 9 -18.57 12.14 13.15
C HIS A 9 -19.76 11.22 12.81
N LEU A 10 -20.93 11.52 13.36
CA LEU A 10 -22.15 10.77 13.05
C LEU A 10 -22.63 11.02 11.62
N ALA A 11 -22.50 12.25 11.15
CA ALA A 11 -22.82 12.62 9.77
C ALA A 11 -21.91 11.92 8.77
N ASP A 12 -20.61 11.88 9.02
CA ASP A 12 -19.62 11.18 8.19
C ASP A 12 -19.82 9.65 8.22
N MET A 13 -20.17 9.10 9.37
CA MET A 13 -20.50 7.68 9.51
C MET A 13 -21.74 7.31 8.69
N LEU A 14 -22.80 8.13 8.75
CA LEU A 14 -24.03 7.92 7.99
C LEU A 14 -23.84 8.16 6.48
N ALA A 15 -22.95 9.09 6.12
CA ALA A 15 -22.61 9.38 4.73
C ALA A 15 -21.57 8.42 4.13
N GLY A 16 -21.03 7.49 4.93
CA GLY A 16 -19.98 6.57 4.48
C GLY A 16 -18.65 7.29 4.15
N ARG A 17 -18.33 8.37 4.88
CA ARG A 17 -17.13 9.18 4.61
C ARG A 17 -16.07 9.02 5.69
N GLY A 18 -14.81 9.03 5.25
CA GLY A 18 -13.63 9.04 6.10
C GLY A 18 -12.63 10.12 5.70
N SER A 19 -11.46 10.09 6.28
CA SER A 19 -10.39 11.05 5.98
C SER A 19 -9.05 10.34 5.79
N LEU A 20 -8.14 11.03 5.09
CA LEU A 20 -6.76 10.61 4.85
C LEU A 20 -5.81 11.67 5.40
N HIS A 21 -4.85 11.24 6.21
CA HIS A 21 -3.67 12.00 6.56
C HIS A 21 -2.45 11.31 5.94
N LEU A 22 -1.76 11.99 5.03
CA LEU A 22 -0.66 11.43 4.25
C LEU A 22 0.62 12.24 4.45
N ASP A 23 1.66 11.58 4.93
CA ASP A 23 3.02 12.10 5.03
C ASP A 23 3.95 11.30 4.10
N VAL A 24 4.67 12.00 3.22
CA VAL A 24 5.55 11.37 2.22
C VAL A 24 6.94 12.01 2.27
N GLN A 25 7.95 11.17 2.24
CA GLN A 25 9.35 11.58 2.14
C GLN A 25 9.99 10.98 0.87
N PRO A 26 10.66 11.80 0.05
CA PRO A 26 10.89 13.25 0.18
C PRO A 26 9.64 14.09 -0.12
N PRO A 27 9.54 15.32 0.43
CA PRO A 27 8.37 16.18 0.22
C PRO A 27 8.25 16.71 -1.23
N THR A 28 9.22 16.40 -2.07
CA THR A 28 9.21 16.71 -3.50
C THR A 28 8.52 15.65 -4.35
N ALA A 29 8.03 14.57 -3.71
CA ALA A 29 7.35 13.50 -4.44
C ALA A 29 6.08 14.01 -5.13
N GLU A 30 5.88 13.58 -6.35
CA GLU A 30 4.61 13.68 -7.04
C GLU A 30 3.67 12.60 -6.52
N ILE A 31 2.44 13.00 -6.18
CA ILE A 31 1.47 12.15 -5.51
C ILE A 31 0.19 12.13 -6.35
N HIS A 32 -0.21 10.92 -6.76
CA HIS A 32 -1.48 10.70 -7.44
C HIS A 32 -2.36 9.77 -6.60
N LEU A 33 -3.58 10.23 -6.35
CA LEU A 33 -4.61 9.47 -5.66
C LEU A 33 -5.65 9.03 -6.68
N SER A 34 -6.09 7.78 -6.59
CA SER A 34 -7.24 7.30 -7.38
C SER A 34 -8.15 6.43 -6.53
N ARG A 35 -9.46 6.59 -6.71
CA ARG A 35 -10.42 5.64 -6.18
C ARG A 35 -10.41 4.38 -7.04
N MET A 36 -10.48 3.22 -6.41
CA MET A 36 -10.50 1.94 -7.11
C MET A 36 -11.92 1.41 -7.20
N ARG A 37 -12.31 0.96 -8.36
CA ARG A 37 -13.58 0.25 -8.58
C ARG A 37 -13.33 -1.21 -8.87
N ILE A 38 -14.22 -2.06 -8.38
CA ILE A 38 -14.23 -3.48 -8.73
C ILE A 38 -14.93 -3.64 -10.08
N ASP A 39 -14.21 -4.13 -11.07
CA ASP A 39 -14.71 -4.46 -12.40
C ASP A 39 -14.50 -5.95 -12.65
N GLY A 40 -15.54 -6.75 -12.41
CA GLY A 40 -15.43 -8.20 -12.38
C GLY A 40 -14.54 -8.69 -11.23
N ALA A 41 -13.40 -9.32 -11.56
CA ALA A 41 -12.39 -9.79 -10.60
C ALA A 41 -11.18 -8.85 -10.48
N VAL A 42 -11.22 -7.66 -11.10
CA VAL A 42 -10.07 -6.76 -11.19
C VAL A 42 -10.41 -5.40 -10.55
N LEU A 43 -9.47 -4.85 -9.80
CA LEU A 43 -9.52 -3.47 -9.32
C LEU A 43 -8.99 -2.54 -10.42
N ARG A 44 -9.80 -1.55 -10.81
CA ARG A 44 -9.43 -0.52 -11.79
C ARG A 44 -9.52 0.87 -11.16
N PRO A 45 -8.57 1.77 -11.47
CA PRO A 45 -8.68 3.16 -11.05
C PRO A 45 -9.80 3.86 -11.83
N GLU A 46 -10.61 4.68 -11.14
CA GLU A 46 -11.67 5.49 -11.77
C GLU A 46 -11.13 6.80 -12.33
N ALA A 47 -10.39 7.54 -11.52
CA ALA A 47 -9.79 8.82 -11.87
C ALA A 47 -8.48 8.98 -11.10
N TYR A 48 -7.58 9.82 -11.62
CA TYR A 48 -6.35 10.19 -10.96
C TYR A 48 -6.41 11.67 -10.59
N ASP A 49 -6.37 11.94 -9.28
CA ASP A 49 -6.20 13.30 -8.77
C ASP A 49 -4.74 13.49 -8.36
N ARG A 50 -4.11 14.54 -8.91
CA ARG A 50 -2.80 14.96 -8.46
C ARG A 50 -2.96 15.72 -7.16
N LEU A 51 -2.30 15.26 -6.11
CA LEU A 51 -2.33 15.91 -4.81
C LEU A 51 -1.24 16.97 -4.69
N GLU A 52 -1.45 17.91 -3.79
CA GLU A 52 -0.45 18.90 -3.40
C GLU A 52 0.72 18.25 -2.64
N LYS A 53 1.67 19.09 -2.22
CA LYS A 53 2.84 18.59 -1.48
C LYS A 53 2.48 18.15 -0.06
N PRO A 54 3.11 17.06 0.45
CA PRO A 54 2.89 16.59 1.80
C PRO A 54 3.37 17.60 2.87
N PRO A 55 2.80 17.59 4.09
CA PRO A 55 1.73 16.69 4.52
C PRO A 55 0.36 17.06 3.93
N ILE A 56 -0.46 16.05 3.65
CA ILE A 56 -1.76 16.21 3.00
C ILE A 56 -2.85 15.73 3.94
N GLU A 57 -3.89 16.53 4.10
CA GLU A 57 -5.12 16.14 4.80
C GLU A 57 -6.30 16.26 3.85
N ILE A 58 -7.04 15.17 3.69
CA ILE A 58 -8.24 15.11 2.86
C ILE A 58 -9.38 14.61 3.72
N GLU A 59 -10.42 15.42 3.85
CA GLU A 59 -11.65 15.05 4.54
C GLU A 59 -12.75 14.69 3.54
N GLY A 60 -13.74 13.94 4.00
CA GLY A 60 -14.94 13.64 3.23
C GLY A 60 -14.71 12.67 2.07
N LEU A 61 -13.67 11.84 2.12
CA LEU A 61 -13.48 10.75 1.15
C LEU A 61 -14.55 9.68 1.35
N ASP A 62 -15.20 9.28 0.28
CA ASP A 62 -16.16 8.16 0.31
C ASP A 62 -15.47 6.86 0.73
N GLU A 63 -16.20 6.01 1.44
CA GLU A 63 -15.73 4.66 1.76
C GLU A 63 -15.30 3.91 0.50
N GLY A 64 -14.17 3.22 0.57
CA GLY A 64 -13.68 2.42 -0.55
C GLY A 64 -12.18 2.19 -0.54
N ILE A 65 -11.73 1.46 -1.55
CA ILE A 65 -10.31 1.21 -1.80
C ILE A 65 -9.77 2.35 -2.64
N TYR A 66 -8.62 2.87 -2.22
CA TYR A 66 -7.87 3.90 -2.92
C TYR A 66 -6.47 3.40 -3.26
N ALA A 67 -5.91 3.93 -4.33
CA ALA A 67 -4.52 3.71 -4.71
C ALA A 67 -3.74 5.02 -4.67
N LEU A 68 -2.53 4.96 -4.16
CA LEU A 68 -1.53 6.01 -4.26
C LEU A 68 -0.44 5.58 -5.23
N THR A 69 -0.07 6.49 -6.13
CA THR A 69 1.15 6.39 -6.92
C THR A 69 2.05 7.55 -6.53
N LEU A 70 3.27 7.22 -6.14
CA LEU A 70 4.26 8.17 -5.62
C LEU A 70 5.50 8.06 -6.49
N ASP A 71 6.00 9.20 -6.95
CA ASP A 71 7.22 9.29 -7.74
C ASP A 71 8.06 10.49 -7.31
N ALA A 72 9.37 10.30 -7.23
CA ALA A 72 10.31 11.38 -6.94
C ALA A 72 11.63 11.16 -7.67
N PRO A 73 12.30 12.22 -8.15
CA PRO A 73 13.59 12.08 -8.82
C PRO A 73 14.60 11.32 -7.97
N GLY A 74 15.27 10.32 -8.58
CA GLY A 74 16.28 9.49 -7.92
C GLY A 74 15.74 8.45 -6.94
N HIS A 75 14.42 8.30 -6.82
CA HIS A 75 13.77 7.33 -5.93
C HIS A 75 12.99 6.27 -6.72
N ALA A 76 12.83 5.12 -6.13
CA ALA A 76 11.96 4.08 -6.68
C ALA A 76 10.49 4.49 -6.54
N ALA A 77 9.76 4.47 -7.65
CA ALA A 77 8.34 4.74 -7.65
C ALA A 77 7.57 3.70 -6.80
N VAL A 78 6.62 4.16 -6.02
CA VAL A 78 5.77 3.32 -5.16
C VAL A 78 4.33 3.38 -5.64
N LYS A 79 3.71 2.21 -5.69
CA LYS A 79 2.26 2.08 -5.90
C LYS A 79 1.70 1.23 -4.77
N THR A 80 0.79 1.81 -3.99
CA THR A 80 0.18 1.12 -2.85
C THR A 80 -1.32 1.37 -2.81
N THR A 81 -2.05 0.50 -2.12
CA THR A 81 -3.49 0.64 -1.91
C THR A 81 -3.81 0.71 -0.43
N PHE A 82 -4.88 1.40 -0.09
CA PHE A 82 -5.38 1.51 1.28
C PHE A 82 -6.91 1.62 1.29
N LEU A 83 -7.49 1.41 2.47
CA LEU A 83 -8.93 1.46 2.67
C LEU A 83 -9.31 2.75 3.40
N ILE A 84 -10.32 3.44 2.89
CA ILE A 84 -11.04 4.49 3.63
C ILE A 84 -12.27 3.85 4.25
N SER A 85 -12.38 3.98 5.57
CA SER A 85 -13.53 3.50 6.35
C SER A 85 -14.31 4.68 6.91
N PRO A 86 -15.65 4.55 7.06
CA PRO A 86 -16.49 5.62 7.57
C PRO A 86 -16.05 6.14 8.95
N ALA A 87 -16.09 7.46 9.12
CA ALA A 87 -15.75 8.17 10.34
C ALA A 87 -14.36 7.84 10.92
N ARG A 88 -13.43 7.34 10.09
CA ARG A 88 -12.05 7.04 10.47
C ARG A 88 -11.08 7.88 9.69
N CYS A 89 -9.99 8.28 10.35
CA CYS A 89 -8.83 8.88 9.71
C CYS A 89 -7.79 7.80 9.40
N THR A 90 -7.58 7.52 8.12
CA THR A 90 -6.49 6.67 7.65
C THR A 90 -5.21 7.48 7.66
N ARG A 91 -4.19 7.03 8.39
CA ARG A 91 -2.88 7.70 8.47
C ARG A 91 -1.83 6.87 7.76
N LEU A 92 -1.22 7.47 6.74
CA LEU A 92 -0.15 6.85 5.97
C LEU A 92 1.11 7.68 6.10
N ARG A 93 2.23 7.01 6.39
CA ARG A 93 3.56 7.60 6.34
C ARG A 93 4.42 6.75 5.43
N ILE A 94 4.83 7.32 4.29
CA ILE A 94 5.55 6.60 3.25
C ILE A 94 6.88 7.29 3.00
N ARG A 95 7.97 6.51 3.07
CA ARG A 95 9.30 6.96 2.70
C ARG A 95 9.72 6.25 1.42
N LEU A 96 10.02 7.02 0.38
CA LEU A 96 10.60 6.48 -0.85
C LEU A 96 12.08 6.20 -0.62
N ILE A 97 12.56 5.09 -1.16
CA ILE A 97 13.98 4.71 -1.14
C ILE A 97 14.63 5.00 -2.48
N GLY A 98 15.94 5.21 -2.49
CA GLY A 98 16.69 5.46 -3.72
C GLY A 98 16.60 4.30 -4.70
N HIS A 99 16.68 4.59 -5.99
CA HIS A 99 16.67 3.58 -7.06
C HIS A 99 17.73 2.51 -6.88
N GLU A 100 18.90 2.91 -6.38
CA GLU A 100 20.04 2.03 -6.15
C GLU A 100 19.79 0.97 -5.08
N MET A 101 18.78 1.17 -4.23
CA MET A 101 18.38 0.23 -3.19
C MET A 101 17.39 -0.83 -3.68
N VAL A 102 16.87 -0.66 -4.91
CA VAL A 102 15.90 -1.59 -5.51
C VAL A 102 16.54 -2.28 -6.71
N PRO A 103 16.90 -3.57 -6.61
CA PRO A 103 17.48 -4.31 -7.72
C PRO A 103 16.53 -4.34 -8.94
N GLU A 104 17.13 -4.52 -10.12
CA GLU A 104 16.34 -4.72 -11.34
C GLU A 104 15.38 -5.91 -11.19
N GLY A 105 14.14 -5.74 -11.63
CA GLY A 105 13.09 -6.76 -11.50
C GLY A 105 12.40 -6.81 -10.15
N PHE A 106 12.78 -5.93 -9.20
CA PHE A 106 12.16 -5.83 -7.88
C PHE A 106 11.30 -4.57 -7.76
N VAL A 107 10.47 -4.54 -6.73
CA VAL A 107 9.65 -3.39 -6.35
C VAL A 107 9.78 -3.13 -4.85
N HIS A 108 9.75 -1.87 -4.48
CA HIS A 108 9.69 -1.43 -3.09
C HIS A 108 8.25 -1.47 -2.59
N ILE A 109 8.05 -2.15 -1.48
CA ILE A 109 6.81 -2.14 -0.70
C ILE A 109 7.08 -1.34 0.58
N PRO A 110 6.48 -0.17 0.75
CA PRO A 110 6.71 0.65 1.94
C PRO A 110 6.14 0.00 3.19
N ALA A 111 6.72 0.34 4.33
CA ALA A 111 6.20 -0.07 5.63
C ALA A 111 4.72 0.31 5.79
N GLY A 112 3.95 -0.55 6.40
CA GLY A 112 2.53 -0.32 6.60
C GLY A 112 1.85 -1.44 7.37
N THR A 113 0.56 -1.24 7.63
CA THR A 113 -0.30 -2.28 8.20
C THR A 113 -1.15 -2.92 7.12
N PHE A 114 -1.34 -4.21 7.22
CA PHE A 114 -2.26 -4.97 6.37
C PHE A 114 -3.17 -5.85 7.22
N LEU A 115 -4.32 -6.22 6.65
CA LEU A 115 -5.26 -7.12 7.30
C LEU A 115 -4.93 -8.56 6.91
N MET A 116 -4.48 -9.32 7.88
CA MET A 116 -4.28 -10.76 7.72
C MET A 116 -5.55 -11.50 8.10
N GLY A 117 -6.21 -12.09 7.11
CA GLY A 117 -7.37 -12.96 7.34
C GLY A 117 -6.94 -14.29 7.96
N PRO A 118 -7.78 -14.92 8.79
CA PRO A 118 -7.49 -16.23 9.34
C PRO A 118 -7.48 -17.29 8.25
N LYS A 119 -6.38 -18.03 8.15
CA LYS A 119 -6.30 -19.21 7.29
C LYS A 119 -7.37 -20.22 7.73
N ASN A 120 -8.33 -20.53 6.86
CA ASN A 120 -9.36 -21.55 7.07
C ASN A 120 -10.38 -21.32 8.19
N GLN A 121 -10.57 -20.09 8.67
CA GLN A 121 -11.59 -19.79 9.69
C GLN A 121 -12.34 -18.51 9.32
N PRO A 122 -13.38 -18.57 8.46
CA PRO A 122 -14.12 -17.41 8.00
C PRO A 122 -14.87 -16.63 9.10
N SER A 123 -14.96 -17.19 10.30
CA SER A 123 -15.63 -16.58 11.45
C SER A 123 -14.70 -15.72 12.33
N LYS A 124 -13.40 -15.66 12.06
CA LYS A 124 -12.47 -14.81 12.82
C LYS A 124 -12.29 -13.46 12.14
N VAL A 125 -12.29 -12.40 12.95
CA VAL A 125 -12.00 -11.04 12.50
C VAL A 125 -10.55 -10.98 11.98
N PRO A 126 -10.31 -10.35 10.82
CA PRO A 126 -8.96 -10.09 10.34
C PRO A 126 -8.14 -9.30 11.36
N THR A 127 -6.88 -9.68 11.54
CA THR A 127 -5.94 -9.00 12.45
C THR A 127 -5.05 -8.05 11.68
N GLU A 128 -4.85 -6.85 12.20
CA GLU A 128 -3.86 -5.93 11.65
C GLU A 128 -2.45 -6.42 11.96
N GLN A 129 -1.61 -6.48 10.93
CA GLN A 129 -0.19 -6.83 11.04
C GLN A 129 0.64 -5.68 10.45
N ALA A 130 1.65 -5.25 11.19
CA ALA A 130 2.62 -4.27 10.70
C ALA A 130 3.76 -4.98 9.96
N LEU A 131 4.08 -4.48 8.77
CA LEU A 131 5.26 -4.91 8.02
C LEU A 131 6.26 -3.75 7.91
N PRO A 132 7.56 -4.02 8.05
CA PRO A 132 8.60 -3.06 7.70
C PRO A 132 8.68 -2.86 6.18
N ASP A 133 9.45 -1.83 5.76
CA ASP A 133 9.85 -1.70 4.35
C ASP A 133 10.46 -2.99 3.84
N CYS A 134 10.07 -3.41 2.65
CA CYS A 134 10.67 -4.56 2.00
C CYS A 134 10.79 -4.35 0.48
N VAL A 135 11.70 -5.11 -0.11
CA VAL A 135 11.88 -5.15 -1.57
C VAL A 135 11.58 -6.57 -2.01
N ILE A 136 10.62 -6.73 -2.91
CA ILE A 136 10.19 -8.03 -3.41
C ILE A 136 10.33 -8.10 -4.92
N GLN A 137 10.52 -9.29 -5.44
CA GLN A 137 10.54 -9.54 -6.87
C GLN A 137 9.17 -9.24 -7.49
N ARG A 138 9.15 -8.53 -8.64
CA ARG A 138 7.91 -8.14 -9.33
C ARG A 138 7.10 -9.33 -9.83
N TYR A 139 7.78 -10.39 -10.21
CA TYR A 139 7.18 -11.62 -10.73
C TYR A 139 7.62 -12.81 -9.88
N PRO A 140 6.79 -13.85 -9.77
CA PRO A 140 7.19 -15.10 -9.13
C PRO A 140 8.43 -15.70 -9.80
N VAL A 141 9.25 -16.39 -9.01
CA VAL A 141 10.41 -17.14 -9.51
C VAL A 141 9.94 -18.15 -10.55
N THR A 142 10.57 -18.11 -11.72
CA THR A 142 10.28 -19.05 -12.81
C THR A 142 10.90 -20.42 -12.55
N ALA A 143 10.37 -21.48 -13.21
CA ALA A 143 10.94 -22.80 -13.12
C ALA A 143 12.42 -22.83 -13.61
N GLY A 144 12.76 -22.01 -14.61
CA GLY A 144 14.13 -21.88 -15.11
C GLY A 144 15.10 -21.31 -14.07
N GLU A 145 14.72 -20.23 -13.40
CA GLU A 145 15.48 -19.62 -12.32
C GLU A 145 15.65 -20.58 -11.13
N TYR A 146 14.58 -21.29 -10.76
CA TYR A 146 14.65 -22.28 -9.69
C TYR A 146 15.58 -23.44 -10.04
N LEU A 147 15.55 -23.93 -11.28
CA LEU A 147 16.50 -24.96 -11.75
C LEU A 147 17.94 -24.46 -11.77
N ALA A 148 18.17 -23.21 -12.14
CA ALA A 148 19.52 -22.60 -12.08
C ALA A 148 20.03 -22.57 -10.64
N PHE A 149 19.20 -22.13 -9.70
CA PHE A 149 19.50 -22.15 -8.26
C PHE A 149 19.84 -23.57 -7.77
N LEU A 150 19.02 -24.57 -8.10
CA LEU A 150 19.30 -25.95 -7.70
C LEU A 150 20.63 -26.47 -8.25
N ARG A 151 20.95 -26.17 -9.50
CA ARG A 151 22.25 -26.55 -10.09
C ARG A 151 23.42 -25.93 -9.35
N ASP A 152 23.26 -24.70 -8.90
CA ASP A 152 24.30 -23.98 -8.16
C ASP A 152 24.52 -24.58 -6.77
N VAL A 153 23.43 -24.85 -6.05
CA VAL A 153 23.47 -25.52 -4.73
C VAL A 153 24.13 -26.90 -4.85
N PHE A 154 23.77 -27.72 -5.83
CA PHE A 154 24.37 -29.04 -6.03
C PHE A 154 25.86 -28.98 -6.46
N ARG A 155 26.31 -27.93 -7.10
CA ARG A 155 27.74 -27.73 -7.37
C ARG A 155 28.51 -27.40 -6.10
N GLN A 156 28.00 -26.50 -5.28
CA GLN A 156 28.64 -26.12 -4.02
C GLN A 156 28.74 -27.29 -3.04
N ASP A 157 27.72 -28.14 -2.94
CA ASP A 157 27.77 -29.34 -2.10
C ASP A 157 28.81 -30.37 -2.55
N ARG A 158 29.12 -30.45 -3.86
CA ARG A 158 30.16 -31.31 -4.38
C ARG A 158 31.58 -30.81 -4.11
N ASP A 159 31.75 -29.50 -4.01
CA ASP A 159 33.07 -28.88 -3.75
C ASP A 159 33.41 -28.88 -2.25
N HIS A 160 32.45 -29.28 -1.38
CA HIS A 160 32.63 -29.41 0.06
C HIS A 160 32.66 -30.88 0.56
N ALA A 161 32.55 -31.87 -0.34
CA ALA A 161 32.64 -33.31 -0.06
C ALA A 161 34.01 -33.88 -0.52
#